data_e4d71ce01c9041a20d32334a0b4e5de1
#
_entry.id   e4d71ce01c9041a20d32334a0b4e5de1
#
_cell.length_a   1.000
_cell.length_b   1.000
_cell.length_c   1.000
_cell.angle_alpha   90.00
_cell.angle_beta   90.00
_cell.angle_gamma   90.00
#
_symmetry.space_group_name_H-M   'P 1'
#
loop_
_entity.id
_entity.type
_entity.pdbx_description
1 polymer ?
#
loop_
_entity_poly.entity_id
_entity_poly.type
_entity_poly.pdbx_seq_one_letter_code
_entity_poly.pdbx_strand_id
1 'polypeptide(L)'
;MTKEKTELEKCLAGEYFNGVDPELWDMTVRTKRLLKQLNATDYTDLESKYAIYRLMFGSVGEQVHIDIDFHCEYGRNIHIGNRVIINMNCTFVDNNEIRIGNDVLIASDVKIYTATHHTDPAQRIMPNWKPGLSICRTYAKPITIEDNVWIGGGAILLPGITIG
;
A
#
# COMPACT_ATOMS: atom_id res chain seq x y z
N MET A 1 -13.23 -27.09 13.73
CA MET A 1 -11.82 -26.61 13.65
C MET A 1 -11.84 -25.26 12.97
N THR A 2 -11.50 -24.19 13.67
CA THR A 2 -11.35 -22.86 13.07
C THR A 2 -10.16 -22.93 12.11
N LYS A 3 -10.38 -22.59 10.84
CA LYS A 3 -9.32 -22.51 9.83
C LYS A 3 -8.27 -21.49 10.31
N GLU A 4 -7.01 -21.88 10.33
CA GLU A 4 -5.94 -20.96 10.66
C GLU A 4 -5.86 -19.84 9.59
N LYS A 5 -5.72 -18.59 10.03
CA LYS A 5 -5.61 -17.43 9.12
C LYS A 5 -4.34 -17.51 8.31
N THR A 6 -4.41 -17.17 7.03
CA THR A 6 -3.21 -16.91 6.20
C THR A 6 -2.48 -15.68 6.71
N GLU A 7 -1.22 -15.48 6.30
CA GLU A 7 -0.45 -14.30 6.69
C GLU A 7 -1.07 -13.01 6.15
N LEU A 8 -1.70 -13.05 4.97
CA LEU A 8 -2.47 -11.93 4.45
C LEU A 8 -3.71 -11.64 5.31
N GLU A 9 -4.46 -12.66 5.73
CA GLU A 9 -5.61 -12.49 6.60
C GLU A 9 -5.22 -11.91 7.97
N LYS A 10 -4.06 -12.31 8.53
CA LYS A 10 -3.49 -11.70 9.75
C LYS A 10 -3.14 -10.23 9.53
N CYS A 11 -2.50 -9.92 8.41
CA CYS A 11 -2.11 -8.56 8.04
C CYS A 11 -3.32 -7.62 7.97
N LEU A 12 -4.38 -8.04 7.27
CA LEU A 12 -5.64 -7.29 7.14
C LEU A 12 -6.41 -7.20 8.47
N ALA A 13 -6.27 -8.18 9.35
CA ALA A 13 -6.87 -8.17 10.69
C ALA A 13 -6.09 -7.30 11.70
N GLY A 14 -4.95 -6.72 11.33
CA GLY A 14 -4.10 -5.96 12.25
C GLY A 14 -3.31 -6.80 13.22
N GLU A 15 -3.19 -8.09 12.97
CA GLU A 15 -2.42 -9.05 13.75
C GLU A 15 -0.94 -9.07 13.28
N TYR A 16 -0.06 -9.65 14.09
CA TYR A 16 1.32 -9.91 13.64
C TYR A 16 1.33 -10.95 12.53
N PHE A 17 2.05 -10.66 11.46
CA PHE A 17 2.20 -11.52 10.29
C PHE A 17 3.67 -11.75 9.92
N ASN A 18 3.93 -12.85 9.24
CA ASN A 18 5.24 -13.17 8.69
C ASN A 18 5.42 -12.52 7.32
N GLY A 19 6.10 -11.38 7.25
CA GLY A 19 6.29 -10.61 6.01
C GLY A 19 7.14 -11.30 4.93
N VAL A 20 7.77 -12.46 5.23
CA VAL A 20 8.51 -13.28 4.26
C VAL A 20 7.73 -14.53 3.83
N ASP A 21 6.43 -14.59 4.12
CA ASP A 21 5.55 -15.65 3.66
C ASP A 21 5.49 -15.69 2.12
N PRO A 22 5.49 -16.88 1.51
CA PRO A 22 5.46 -17.01 0.06
C PRO A 22 4.29 -16.30 -0.63
N GLU A 23 3.08 -16.29 -0.05
CA GLU A 23 1.93 -15.58 -0.60
C GLU A 23 2.22 -14.07 -0.70
N LEU A 24 2.73 -13.47 0.39
CA LEU A 24 3.04 -12.04 0.44
C LEU A 24 4.22 -11.69 -0.48
N TRP A 25 5.21 -12.57 -0.56
CA TRP A 25 6.34 -12.42 -1.48
C TRP A 25 5.89 -12.41 -2.95
N ASP A 26 5.04 -13.34 -3.34
CA ASP A 26 4.52 -13.42 -4.71
C ASP A 26 3.70 -12.18 -5.07
N MET A 27 2.92 -11.64 -4.12
CA MET A 27 2.21 -10.38 -4.29
C MET A 27 3.20 -9.22 -4.54
N THR A 28 4.23 -9.11 -3.72
CA THR A 28 5.28 -8.10 -3.88
C THR A 28 5.95 -8.20 -5.25
N VAL A 29 6.40 -9.39 -5.65
CA VAL A 29 7.06 -9.62 -6.94
C VAL A 29 6.15 -9.23 -8.11
N ARG A 30 4.87 -9.60 -8.06
CA ARG A 30 3.88 -9.22 -9.07
C ARG A 30 3.75 -7.69 -9.16
N THR A 31 3.60 -7.04 -8.03
CA THR A 31 3.43 -5.58 -7.95
C THR A 31 4.66 -4.83 -8.45
N LYS A 32 5.87 -5.26 -8.08
CA LYS A 32 7.12 -4.62 -8.58
C LYS A 32 7.26 -4.73 -10.11
N ARG A 33 6.77 -5.81 -10.73
CA ARG A 33 6.71 -5.91 -12.20
C ARG A 33 5.73 -4.92 -12.81
N LEU A 34 4.54 -4.77 -12.24
CA LEU A 34 3.53 -3.81 -12.71
C LEU A 34 4.00 -2.36 -12.51
N LEU A 35 4.64 -2.05 -11.39
CA LEU A 35 5.23 -0.72 -11.13
C LEU A 35 6.31 -0.37 -12.15
N LYS A 36 7.18 -1.33 -12.51
CA LYS A 36 8.16 -1.11 -13.57
C LYS A 36 7.51 -0.78 -14.90
N GLN A 37 6.41 -1.45 -15.25
CA GLN A 37 5.66 -1.16 -16.46
C GLN A 37 4.99 0.22 -16.38
N LEU A 38 4.32 0.54 -15.27
CA LEU A 38 3.64 1.81 -15.05
C LEU A 38 4.62 2.99 -15.17
N ASN A 39 5.74 2.95 -14.46
CA ASN A 39 6.72 4.03 -14.45
C ASN A 39 7.50 4.17 -15.77
N ALA A 40 7.42 3.17 -16.66
CA ALA A 40 7.98 3.22 -18.01
C ALA A 40 6.95 3.54 -19.11
N THR A 41 5.65 3.60 -18.77
CA THR A 41 4.58 3.92 -19.72
C THR A 41 4.64 5.40 -20.09
N ASP A 42 4.48 5.71 -21.40
CA ASP A 42 4.42 7.10 -21.87
C ASP A 42 3.40 7.91 -21.05
N TYR A 43 3.77 9.13 -20.71
CA TYR A 43 2.95 9.99 -19.85
C TYR A 43 1.57 10.23 -20.41
N THR A 44 1.42 10.27 -21.73
CA THR A 44 0.14 10.52 -22.43
C THR A 44 -0.67 9.26 -22.70
N ASP A 45 -0.10 8.06 -22.54
CA ASP A 45 -0.79 6.78 -22.77
C ASP A 45 -1.67 6.39 -21.58
N LEU A 46 -2.79 7.08 -21.46
CA LEU A 46 -3.75 6.86 -20.38
C LEU A 46 -4.41 5.47 -20.45
N GLU A 47 -4.61 4.92 -21.63
CA GLU A 47 -5.23 3.59 -21.79
C GLU A 47 -4.35 2.49 -21.18
N SER A 48 -3.06 2.48 -21.51
CA SER A 48 -2.10 1.53 -20.94
C SER A 48 -1.94 1.72 -19.43
N LYS A 49 -1.90 2.98 -18.95
CA LYS A 49 -1.86 3.26 -17.51
C LYS A 49 -3.08 2.68 -16.79
N TYR A 50 -4.29 2.92 -17.28
CA TYR A 50 -5.51 2.37 -16.68
C TYR A 50 -5.57 0.83 -16.72
N ALA A 51 -5.07 0.20 -17.79
CA ALA A 51 -4.95 -1.25 -17.85
C ALA A 51 -4.06 -1.78 -16.70
N ILE A 52 -2.93 -1.10 -16.43
CA ILE A 52 -2.03 -1.45 -15.32
C ILE A 52 -2.69 -1.19 -13.96
N TYR A 53 -3.39 -0.06 -13.78
CA TYR A 53 -4.10 0.26 -12.52
C TYR A 53 -5.09 -0.84 -12.15
N ARG A 54 -5.92 -1.29 -13.11
CA ARG A 54 -6.91 -2.38 -12.89
C ARG A 54 -6.27 -3.72 -12.53
N LEU A 55 -5.05 -3.97 -13.00
CA LEU A 55 -4.30 -5.17 -12.65
C LEU A 55 -3.62 -5.06 -11.28
N MET A 56 -3.25 -3.85 -10.87
CA MET A 56 -2.41 -3.61 -9.69
C MET A 56 -3.24 -3.32 -8.45
N PHE A 57 -4.25 -2.45 -8.55
CA PHE A 57 -5.01 -1.99 -7.39
C PHE A 57 -6.21 -2.87 -7.07
N GLY A 58 -6.66 -2.84 -5.82
CA GLY A 58 -7.89 -3.49 -5.37
C GLY A 58 -9.13 -2.90 -6.05
N SER A 59 -9.15 -1.58 -6.20
CA SER A 59 -10.11 -0.88 -7.05
C SER A 59 -9.55 0.47 -7.51
N VAL A 60 -10.00 0.94 -8.67
CA VAL A 60 -9.67 2.26 -9.20
C VAL A 60 -10.90 2.84 -9.90
N GLY A 61 -11.23 4.07 -9.54
CA GLY A 61 -12.33 4.83 -10.14
C GLY A 61 -11.97 5.47 -11.48
N GLU A 62 -12.78 6.42 -11.88
CA GLU A 62 -12.59 7.18 -13.12
C GLU A 62 -11.80 8.47 -12.88
N GLN A 63 -11.12 8.98 -13.91
CA GLN A 63 -10.34 10.22 -13.88
C GLN A 63 -9.25 10.21 -12.78
N VAL A 64 -8.58 9.07 -12.63
CA VAL A 64 -7.44 8.92 -11.72
C VAL A 64 -6.15 9.18 -12.50
N HIS A 65 -5.33 10.07 -11.98
CA HIS A 65 -3.99 10.35 -12.49
C HIS A 65 -2.95 9.99 -11.44
N ILE A 66 -2.00 9.14 -11.83
CA ILE A 66 -0.83 8.80 -10.99
C ILE A 66 0.40 9.16 -11.79
N ASP A 67 1.21 10.04 -11.22
CA ASP A 67 2.44 10.53 -11.82
C ASP A 67 3.57 9.50 -11.67
N ILE A 68 4.71 9.77 -12.32
CA ILE A 68 5.87 8.88 -12.36
C ILE A 68 6.53 8.70 -10.99
N ASP A 69 7.33 7.64 -10.88
CA ASP A 69 8.01 7.22 -9.65
C ASP A 69 7.04 6.93 -8.50
N PHE A 70 5.86 6.40 -8.86
CA PHE A 70 4.94 5.83 -7.88
C PHE A 70 5.45 4.47 -7.39
N HIS A 71 5.35 4.24 -6.07
CA HIS A 71 5.76 2.99 -5.42
C HIS A 71 4.66 2.47 -4.50
N CYS A 72 4.44 1.15 -4.51
CA CYS A 72 3.61 0.47 -3.51
C CYS A 72 4.16 -0.93 -3.20
N GLU A 73 3.62 -1.59 -2.16
CA GLU A 73 4.08 -2.91 -1.72
C GLU A 73 3.30 -4.03 -2.40
N TYR A 74 2.00 -4.14 -2.15
CA TYR A 74 1.13 -5.19 -2.71
C TYR A 74 0.21 -4.66 -3.81
N GLY A 75 -0.11 -3.38 -3.82
CA GLY A 75 -1.03 -2.73 -4.72
C GLY A 75 -2.50 -3.11 -4.49
N ARG A 76 -2.78 -4.38 -4.32
CA ARG A 76 -4.15 -4.91 -4.18
C ARG A 76 -4.92 -4.37 -2.98
N ASN A 77 -4.26 -3.86 -1.97
CA ASN A 77 -4.89 -3.27 -0.79
C ASN A 77 -5.12 -1.76 -0.94
N ILE A 78 -4.85 -1.19 -2.13
CA ILE A 78 -5.10 0.21 -2.45
C ILE A 78 -6.42 0.32 -3.19
N HIS A 79 -7.32 1.14 -2.67
CA HIS A 79 -8.63 1.44 -3.24
C HIS A 79 -8.73 2.93 -3.52
N ILE A 80 -8.95 3.30 -4.77
CA ILE A 80 -8.92 4.69 -5.23
C ILE A 80 -10.30 5.05 -5.81
N GLY A 81 -10.88 6.14 -5.32
CA GLY A 81 -12.13 6.70 -5.81
C GLY A 81 -11.98 7.41 -7.16
N ASN A 82 -12.92 8.28 -7.46
CA ASN A 82 -12.97 9.03 -8.72
C ASN A 82 -12.28 10.40 -8.59
N ARG A 83 -11.72 10.93 -9.68
CA ARG A 83 -11.12 12.27 -9.77
C ARG A 83 -10.01 12.46 -8.72
N VAL A 84 -9.08 11.50 -8.69
CA VAL A 84 -7.95 11.49 -7.75
C VAL A 84 -6.66 11.79 -8.50
N ILE A 85 -5.85 12.69 -7.95
CA ILE A 85 -4.52 13.00 -8.45
C ILE A 85 -3.49 12.59 -7.40
N ILE A 86 -2.56 11.74 -7.80
CA ILE A 86 -1.37 11.35 -7.01
C ILE A 86 -0.15 11.82 -7.77
N ASN A 87 0.53 12.82 -7.20
CA ASN A 87 1.71 13.41 -7.81
C ASN A 87 2.95 12.50 -7.66
N MET A 88 4.04 12.93 -8.28
CA MET A 88 5.29 12.18 -8.41
C MET A 88 5.89 11.74 -7.07
N ASN A 89 6.65 10.65 -7.10
CA ASN A 89 7.47 10.14 -6.01
C ASN A 89 6.67 9.78 -4.74
N CYS A 90 5.41 9.39 -4.90
CA CYS A 90 4.60 8.90 -3.78
C CYS A 90 4.88 7.42 -3.47
N THR A 91 4.88 7.07 -2.18
CA THR A 91 5.13 5.69 -1.73
C THR A 91 4.03 5.21 -0.79
N PHE A 92 3.33 4.15 -1.16
CA PHE A 92 2.24 3.56 -0.39
C PHE A 92 2.63 2.14 0.05
N VAL A 93 2.89 1.97 1.34
CA VAL A 93 3.18 0.66 1.93
C VAL A 93 1.87 0.06 2.40
N ASP A 94 1.20 -0.63 1.48
CA ASP A 94 -0.17 -1.13 1.59
C ASP A 94 -0.25 -2.57 2.14
N ASN A 95 0.44 -2.84 3.24
CA ASN A 95 0.29 -4.13 3.91
C ASN A 95 -1.15 -4.33 4.46
N ASN A 96 -1.82 -3.24 4.88
CA ASN A 96 -3.25 -3.20 5.13
C ASN A 96 -3.92 -2.23 4.15
N GLU A 97 -5.23 -2.09 4.19
CA GLU A 97 -5.99 -1.30 3.24
C GLU A 97 -5.64 0.20 3.30
N ILE A 98 -5.47 0.81 2.13
CA ILE A 98 -5.43 2.25 1.90
C ILE A 98 -6.67 2.58 1.08
N ARG A 99 -7.61 3.32 1.67
CA ARG A 99 -8.84 3.76 1.04
C ARG A 99 -8.75 5.25 0.75
N ILE A 100 -8.89 5.63 -0.51
CA ILE A 100 -8.85 7.02 -0.99
C ILE A 100 -10.20 7.32 -1.60
N GLY A 101 -10.87 8.34 -1.07
CA GLY A 101 -12.16 8.82 -1.52
C GLY A 101 -12.14 9.49 -2.89
N ASN A 102 -13.19 10.23 -3.17
CA ASN A 102 -13.34 11.00 -4.42
C ASN A 102 -12.78 12.42 -4.26
N ASP A 103 -12.38 13.05 -5.37
CA ASP A 103 -11.91 14.44 -5.39
C ASP A 103 -10.69 14.68 -4.47
N VAL A 104 -9.78 13.70 -4.39
CA VAL A 104 -8.60 13.74 -3.52
C VAL A 104 -7.37 14.19 -4.30
N LEU A 105 -6.60 15.10 -3.72
CA LEU A 105 -5.31 15.55 -4.23
C LEU A 105 -4.20 15.11 -3.27
N ILE A 106 -3.24 14.34 -3.78
CA ILE A 106 -2.05 13.91 -3.03
C ILE A 106 -0.83 14.53 -3.71
N ALA A 107 -0.16 15.44 -3.00
CA ALA A 107 0.99 16.14 -3.52
C ALA A 107 2.23 15.23 -3.58
N SER A 108 3.31 15.75 -4.20
CA SER A 108 4.56 15.01 -4.39
C SER A 108 5.20 14.58 -3.07
N ASP A 109 5.95 13.49 -3.11
CA ASP A 109 6.72 12.95 -1.97
C ASP A 109 5.89 12.48 -0.77
N VAL A 110 4.57 12.31 -0.92
CA VAL A 110 3.72 11.80 0.16
C VAL A 110 4.01 10.32 0.39
N LYS A 111 4.12 9.95 1.68
CA LYS A 111 4.34 8.57 2.12
C LYS A 111 3.15 8.09 2.95
N ILE A 112 2.59 6.95 2.60
CA ILE A 112 1.46 6.31 3.32
C ILE A 112 1.94 4.95 3.80
N TYR A 113 2.02 4.78 5.13
CA TYR A 113 2.50 3.55 5.74
C TYR A 113 1.41 2.89 6.57
N THR A 114 0.87 1.78 6.10
CA THR A 114 -0.06 0.96 6.90
C THR A 114 0.67 0.01 7.85
N ALA A 115 1.90 -0.39 7.51
CA ALA A 115 2.73 -1.26 8.33
C ALA A 115 3.49 -0.51 9.42
N THR A 116 3.67 -1.16 10.56
CA THR A 116 4.45 -0.65 11.68
C THR A 116 5.05 -1.78 12.51
N HIS A 117 5.91 -1.38 13.44
CA HIS A 117 6.57 -2.26 14.40
C HIS A 117 6.39 -1.73 15.81
N HIS A 118 6.59 -2.59 16.81
CA HIS A 118 6.58 -2.16 18.20
C HIS A 118 7.76 -1.24 18.49
N THR A 119 7.53 -0.16 19.26
CA THR A 119 8.59 0.78 19.64
C THR A 119 9.62 0.16 20.57
N ASP A 120 9.19 -0.74 21.47
CA ASP A 120 10.07 -1.52 22.34
C ASP A 120 10.84 -2.58 21.52
N PRO A 121 12.20 -2.56 21.52
CA PRO A 121 13.01 -3.52 20.78
C PRO A 121 12.76 -4.98 21.19
N ALA A 122 12.48 -5.24 22.48
CA ALA A 122 12.21 -6.59 22.97
C ALA A 122 10.92 -7.19 22.40
N GLN A 123 9.98 -6.34 22.04
CA GLN A 123 8.73 -6.77 21.39
C GLN A 123 8.83 -6.72 19.86
N ARG A 124 9.69 -5.88 19.30
CA ARG A 124 9.88 -5.72 17.85
C ARG A 124 10.69 -6.86 17.23
N ILE A 125 11.79 -7.24 17.86
CA ILE A 125 12.72 -8.24 17.31
C ILE A 125 12.29 -9.64 17.74
N MET A 126 12.35 -10.59 16.82
CA MET A 126 12.05 -12.01 17.09
C MET A 126 13.21 -12.65 17.85
N PRO A 127 13.08 -13.03 19.14
CA PRO A 127 14.20 -13.52 19.96
C PRO A 127 14.75 -14.85 19.49
N ASN A 128 13.91 -15.69 18.84
CA ASN A 128 14.27 -17.02 18.35
C ASN A 128 14.09 -17.11 16.83
N TRP A 129 14.66 -16.14 16.11
CA TRP A 129 14.56 -16.10 14.65
C TRP A 129 15.09 -17.38 14.00
N LYS A 130 14.40 -17.84 12.95
CA LYS A 130 14.79 -18.98 12.12
C LYS A 130 14.66 -18.58 10.64
N PRO A 131 15.44 -19.20 9.73
CA PRO A 131 15.23 -19.03 8.28
C PRO A 131 13.76 -19.30 7.89
N GLY A 132 13.22 -18.46 7.01
CA GLY A 132 11.80 -18.50 6.61
C GLY A 132 10.84 -17.69 7.49
N LEU A 133 11.36 -17.05 8.55
CA LEU A 133 10.59 -16.11 9.36
C LEU A 133 11.14 -14.69 9.23
N SER A 134 10.26 -13.71 9.35
CA SER A 134 10.66 -12.30 9.47
C SER A 134 11.54 -12.10 10.73
N ILE A 135 12.57 -11.25 10.63
CA ILE A 135 13.43 -10.89 11.76
C ILE A 135 12.72 -10.01 12.80
N CYS A 136 11.63 -9.41 12.41
CA CYS A 136 10.85 -8.49 13.26
C CYS A 136 9.35 -8.81 13.19
N ARG A 137 8.66 -8.47 14.26
CA ARG A 137 7.20 -8.49 14.30
C ARG A 137 6.68 -7.27 13.58
N THR A 138 5.84 -7.51 12.58
CA THR A 138 5.15 -6.48 11.80
C THR A 138 3.65 -6.65 11.98
N TYR A 139 2.94 -5.56 12.14
CA TYR A 139 1.48 -5.50 12.06
C TYR A 139 1.08 -4.29 11.24
N ALA A 140 -0.14 -4.26 10.72
CA ALA A 140 -0.59 -3.18 9.86
C ALA A 140 -1.99 -2.72 10.26
N LYS A 141 -2.28 -1.42 10.08
CA LYS A 141 -3.60 -0.85 10.30
C LYS A 141 -4.04 -0.07 9.06
N PRO A 142 -5.32 -0.09 8.70
CA PRO A 142 -5.81 0.60 7.51
C PRO A 142 -5.66 2.12 7.65
N ILE A 143 -5.59 2.78 6.50
CA ILE A 143 -5.60 4.25 6.39
C ILE A 143 -6.74 4.63 5.48
N THR A 144 -7.54 5.62 5.89
CA THR A 144 -8.64 6.17 5.10
C THR A 144 -8.37 7.65 4.84
N ILE A 145 -8.50 8.05 3.58
CA ILE A 145 -8.52 9.44 3.13
C ILE A 145 -9.91 9.68 2.57
N GLU A 146 -10.69 10.55 3.21
CA GLU A 146 -12.07 10.80 2.84
C GLU A 146 -12.18 11.66 1.57
N ASP A 147 -13.40 11.93 1.12
CA ASP A 147 -13.64 12.75 -0.07
C ASP A 147 -13.16 14.20 0.12
N ASN A 148 -12.74 14.85 -0.98
CA ASN A 148 -12.33 16.25 -1.04
C ASN A 148 -11.09 16.62 -0.20
N VAL A 149 -10.27 15.65 0.15
CA VAL A 149 -9.04 15.87 0.94
C VAL A 149 -7.89 16.30 0.05
N TRP A 150 -7.09 17.24 0.54
CA TRP A 150 -5.79 17.58 -0.02
C TRP A 150 -4.67 17.26 0.97
N ILE A 151 -3.75 16.38 0.54
CA ILE A 151 -2.53 16.03 1.29
C ILE A 151 -1.37 16.85 0.74
N GLY A 152 -0.78 17.69 1.58
CA GLY A 152 0.38 18.50 1.24
C GLY A 152 1.66 17.69 0.99
N GLY A 153 2.56 18.25 0.17
CA GLY A 153 3.80 17.58 -0.22
C GLY A 153 4.70 17.19 0.95
N GLY A 154 5.32 16.01 0.86
CA GLY A 154 6.21 15.47 1.88
C GLY A 154 5.51 14.98 3.14
N ALA A 155 4.18 14.94 3.19
CA ALA A 155 3.45 14.40 4.34
C ALA A 155 3.71 12.90 4.51
N ILE A 156 3.75 12.46 5.77
CA ILE A 156 3.89 11.04 6.14
C ILE A 156 2.65 10.64 6.94
N LEU A 157 1.85 9.74 6.36
CA LEU A 157 0.65 9.20 6.99
C LEU A 157 1.00 7.88 7.69
N LEU A 158 0.69 7.80 8.97
CA LEU A 158 1.02 6.65 9.82
C LEU A 158 -0.18 5.70 9.97
N PRO A 159 0.06 4.44 10.38
CA PRO A 159 -0.97 3.41 10.41
C PRO A 159 -2.19 3.75 11.28
N GLY A 160 -3.38 3.47 10.77
CA GLY A 160 -4.63 3.52 11.55
C GLY A 160 -5.28 4.90 11.63
N ILE A 161 -4.90 5.86 10.77
CA ILE A 161 -5.51 7.19 10.76
C ILE A 161 -6.60 7.30 9.68
N THR A 162 -7.54 8.19 9.95
CA THR A 162 -8.49 8.72 8.96
C THR A 162 -8.25 10.21 8.81
N ILE A 163 -8.25 10.69 7.57
CA ILE A 163 -8.10 12.11 7.22
C ILE A 163 -9.36 12.52 6.47
N GLY A 164 -10.03 13.55 6.98
CA GLY A 164 -11.24 14.16 6.43
C GLY A 164 -11.20 15.67 6.50
#